data_9fd5ee9bd0137327350933b79d061297
#
_entry.id   9fd5ee9bd0137327350933b79d061297
#
_cell.length_a   1.000
_cell.length_b   1.000
_cell.length_c   1.000
_cell.angle_alpha   90.00
_cell.angle_beta   90.00
_cell.angle_gamma   90.00
#
_symmetry.space_group_name_H-M   'P 1'
#
loop_
_entity.id
_entity.type
_entity.pdbx_description
1 polymer ?
#
loop_
_entity_poly.entity_id
_entity_poly.type
_entity_poly.pdbx_seq_one_letter_code
_entity_poly.pdbx_strand_id
1 'polypeptide(L)'
;MERYSERNRQRWNELTADAHDVLEAMFMVLGEVMDNAEVSRRMMDNLKKFYPAVHDKLMREGMVKNRTSLRSMLEQGIEAGLFVNNFNIDLSISVLYYTASAIVTRRELMLPDGMSEREAFVQIISNFFRGISTAKGLQLIDDNLKRYELTKYGK
;
A
#
# COMPACT_ATOMS: atom_id res chain seq x y z
N MET A 1 -10.65 4.43 -21.06
CA MET A 1 -9.49 4.03 -20.27
C MET A 1 -8.79 5.19 -19.56
N GLU A 2 -8.54 6.28 -20.21
CA GLU A 2 -8.04 7.52 -19.58
C GLU A 2 -8.90 7.99 -18.40
N ARG A 3 -10.23 7.93 -18.54
CA ARG A 3 -11.18 8.33 -17.47
C ARG A 3 -11.11 7.49 -16.18
N TYR A 4 -10.74 6.20 -16.27
CA TYR A 4 -10.58 5.35 -15.09
C TYR A 4 -9.27 5.68 -14.36
N SER A 5 -8.23 5.93 -15.14
CA SER A 5 -6.92 6.35 -14.67
C SER A 5 -6.96 7.71 -13.95
N GLU A 6 -7.71 8.64 -14.53
CA GLU A 6 -7.85 9.99 -13.99
C GLU A 6 -8.69 10.03 -12.72
N ARG A 7 -9.79 9.25 -12.66
CA ARG A 7 -10.60 9.07 -11.44
C ARG A 7 -9.81 8.46 -10.29
N ASN A 8 -8.98 7.45 -10.56
CA ASN A 8 -8.13 6.87 -9.52
C ASN A 8 -7.09 7.86 -9.01
N ARG A 9 -6.48 8.65 -9.89
CA ARG A 9 -5.53 9.69 -9.49
C ARG A 9 -6.20 10.79 -8.66
N GLN A 10 -7.39 11.25 -9.06
CA GLN A 10 -8.18 12.21 -8.30
C GLN A 10 -8.54 11.66 -6.93
N ARG A 11 -9.04 10.41 -6.86
CA ARG A 11 -9.37 9.76 -5.59
C ARG A 11 -8.14 9.63 -4.66
N TRP A 12 -6.97 9.32 -5.20
CA TRP A 12 -5.74 9.28 -4.41
C TRP A 12 -5.33 10.66 -3.89
N ASN A 13 -5.44 11.67 -4.74
CA ASN A 13 -5.16 13.04 -4.33
C ASN A 13 -6.15 13.53 -3.25
N GLU A 14 -7.42 13.21 -3.40
CA GLU A 14 -8.45 13.52 -2.40
C GLU A 14 -8.20 12.78 -1.09
N LEU A 15 -7.89 11.47 -1.16
CA LEU A 15 -7.59 10.64 0.00
C LEU A 15 -6.38 11.14 0.79
N THR A 16 -5.36 11.61 0.10
CA THR A 16 -4.09 12.04 0.71
C THR A 16 -3.99 13.56 0.92
N ALA A 17 -5.02 14.33 0.55
CA ALA A 17 -5.02 15.78 0.65
C ALA A 17 -4.79 16.30 2.09
N ASP A 18 -5.31 15.57 3.08
CA ASP A 18 -5.20 15.90 4.50
C ASP A 18 -4.00 15.24 5.19
N ALA A 19 -3.17 14.49 4.46
CA ALA A 19 -1.99 13.87 5.02
C ALA A 19 -0.93 14.90 5.41
N HIS A 20 -0.38 14.78 6.62
CA HIS A 20 0.63 15.71 7.15
C HIS A 20 2.04 15.43 6.60
N ASP A 21 2.28 14.22 6.12
CA ASP A 21 3.55 13.78 5.57
C ASP A 21 3.36 12.59 4.60
N VAL A 22 4.43 12.24 3.89
CA VAL A 22 4.38 11.17 2.89
C VAL A 22 4.11 9.79 3.52
N LEU A 23 4.54 9.54 4.75
CA LEU A 23 4.26 8.28 5.46
C LEU A 23 2.78 8.15 5.79
N GLU A 24 2.15 9.20 6.29
CA GLU A 24 0.71 9.22 6.54
C GLU A 24 -0.07 9.00 5.24
N ALA A 25 0.33 9.66 4.14
CA ALA A 25 -0.25 9.44 2.83
C ALA A 25 -0.12 7.97 2.39
N MET A 26 1.02 7.34 2.59
CA MET A 26 1.23 5.92 2.27
C MET A 26 0.34 5.00 3.11
N PHE A 27 0.20 5.25 4.41
CA PHE A 27 -0.70 4.46 5.28
C PHE A 27 -2.17 4.62 4.87
N MET A 28 -2.61 5.82 4.51
CA MET A 28 -3.96 6.06 4.00
C MET A 28 -4.24 5.26 2.72
N VAL A 29 -3.33 5.30 1.76
CA VAL A 29 -3.43 4.56 0.50
C VAL A 29 -3.47 3.04 0.74
N LEU A 30 -2.60 2.53 1.58
CA LEU A 30 -2.54 1.11 1.92
C LEU A 30 -3.79 0.65 2.67
N GLY A 31 -4.34 1.49 3.55
CA GLY A 31 -5.61 1.26 4.21
C GLY A 31 -6.76 1.13 3.22
N GLU A 32 -6.85 2.02 2.25
CA GLU A 32 -7.85 1.97 1.19
C GLU A 32 -7.72 0.69 0.32
N VAL A 33 -6.50 0.26 0.03
CA VAL A 33 -6.25 -1.02 -0.67
C VAL A 33 -6.81 -2.19 0.12
N MET A 34 -6.60 -2.23 1.43
CA MET A 34 -7.14 -3.29 2.29
C MET A 34 -8.66 -3.25 2.42
N ASP A 35 -9.23 -2.06 2.57
CA ASP A 35 -10.69 -1.91 2.69
C ASP A 35 -11.43 -2.38 1.43
N ASN A 36 -10.81 -2.24 0.27
CA ASN A 36 -11.37 -2.67 -1.01
C ASN A 36 -10.88 -4.06 -1.48
N ALA A 37 -10.08 -4.77 -0.69
CA ALA A 37 -9.43 -6.01 -1.09
C ALA A 37 -10.41 -7.10 -1.52
N GLU A 38 -11.51 -7.27 -0.80
CA GLU A 38 -12.53 -8.29 -1.10
C GLU A 38 -13.23 -8.03 -2.44
N VAL A 39 -13.64 -6.78 -2.67
CA VAL A 39 -14.29 -6.37 -3.93
C VAL A 39 -13.32 -6.52 -5.10
N SER A 40 -12.07 -6.09 -4.91
CA SER A 40 -11.02 -6.21 -5.91
C SER A 40 -10.72 -7.66 -6.27
N ARG A 41 -10.66 -8.57 -5.28
CA ARG A 41 -10.49 -10.01 -5.52
C ARG A 41 -11.58 -10.58 -6.38
N ARG A 42 -12.85 -10.37 -6.00
CA ARG A 42 -14.01 -10.87 -6.75
C ARG A 42 -14.03 -10.35 -8.18
N MET A 43 -13.74 -9.08 -8.36
CA MET A 43 -13.65 -8.47 -9.69
C MET A 43 -12.54 -9.12 -10.53
N MET A 44 -11.34 -9.27 -9.97
CA MET A 44 -10.19 -9.86 -10.66
C MET A 44 -10.40 -11.34 -10.99
N ASP A 45 -11.00 -12.12 -10.10
CA ASP A 45 -11.33 -13.52 -10.33
C ASP A 45 -12.36 -13.68 -11.48
N ASN A 46 -13.38 -12.82 -11.50
CA ASN A 46 -14.35 -12.79 -12.60
C ASN A 46 -13.72 -12.38 -13.92
N LEU A 47 -12.88 -11.34 -13.93
CA LEU A 47 -12.17 -10.93 -15.13
C LEU A 47 -11.25 -12.03 -15.65
N LYS A 48 -10.50 -12.69 -14.78
CA LYS A 48 -9.62 -13.79 -15.14
C LYS A 48 -10.39 -14.96 -15.76
N LYS A 49 -11.58 -15.25 -15.21
CA LYS A 49 -12.43 -16.35 -15.68
C LYS A 49 -13.09 -16.07 -17.03
N PHE A 50 -13.66 -14.88 -17.20
CA PHE A 50 -14.51 -14.55 -18.33
C PHE A 50 -13.84 -13.68 -19.40
N TYR A 51 -12.85 -12.88 -19.00
CA TYR A 51 -12.16 -11.91 -19.86
C TYR A 51 -10.66 -11.89 -19.60
N PRO A 52 -9.94 -13.02 -19.83
CA PRO A 52 -8.51 -13.13 -19.44
C PRO A 52 -7.62 -12.06 -20.08
N ALA A 53 -7.86 -11.66 -21.32
CA ALA A 53 -7.07 -10.62 -21.98
C ALA A 53 -7.24 -9.23 -21.29
N VAL A 54 -8.44 -8.95 -20.82
CA VAL A 54 -8.72 -7.71 -20.05
C VAL A 54 -8.05 -7.77 -18.69
N HIS A 55 -8.15 -8.92 -18.00
CA HIS A 55 -7.46 -9.16 -16.74
C HIS A 55 -5.95 -8.91 -16.87
N ASP A 56 -5.29 -9.54 -17.86
CA ASP A 56 -3.85 -9.42 -18.05
C ASP A 56 -3.41 -8.00 -18.40
N LYS A 57 -4.21 -7.28 -19.16
CA LYS A 57 -3.98 -5.87 -19.47
C LYS A 57 -4.06 -5.01 -18.21
N LEU A 58 -5.11 -5.17 -17.41
CA LEU A 58 -5.29 -4.41 -16.16
C LEU A 58 -4.18 -4.70 -15.14
N MET A 59 -3.74 -5.96 -15.05
CA MET A 59 -2.63 -6.34 -14.17
C MET A 59 -1.34 -5.65 -14.60
N ARG A 60 -0.98 -5.67 -15.88
CA ARG A 60 0.22 -5.01 -16.38
C ARG A 60 0.20 -3.49 -16.18
N GLU A 61 -0.91 -2.85 -16.56
CA GLU A 61 -1.06 -1.39 -16.41
C GLU A 61 -1.07 -0.97 -14.94
N GLY A 62 -1.72 -1.74 -14.08
CA GLY A 62 -1.74 -1.52 -12.64
C GLY A 62 -0.36 -1.64 -12.01
N MET A 63 0.43 -2.65 -12.41
CA MET A 63 1.80 -2.83 -11.93
C MET A 63 2.68 -1.63 -12.28
N VAL A 64 2.65 -1.17 -13.55
CA VAL A 64 3.45 -0.02 -13.99
C VAL A 64 3.07 1.24 -13.21
N LYS A 65 1.78 1.46 -13.04
CA LYS A 65 1.25 2.65 -12.37
C LYS A 65 1.57 2.66 -10.88
N ASN A 66 1.35 1.54 -10.20
CA ASN A 66 1.66 1.40 -8.79
C ASN A 66 3.17 1.54 -8.53
N ARG A 67 4.00 1.01 -9.41
CA ARG A 67 5.45 1.15 -9.33
C ARG A 67 5.88 2.62 -9.42
N THR A 68 5.32 3.38 -10.37
CA THR A 68 5.63 4.80 -10.52
C THR A 68 5.19 5.61 -9.29
N SER A 69 4.00 5.35 -8.76
CA SER A 69 3.49 6.04 -7.58
C SER A 69 4.31 5.72 -6.33
N LEU A 70 4.65 4.45 -6.10
CA LEU A 70 5.48 4.04 -4.97
C LEU A 70 6.90 4.62 -5.06
N ARG A 71 7.50 4.63 -6.25
CA ARG A 71 8.81 5.27 -6.46
C ARG A 71 8.77 6.74 -6.07
N SER A 72 7.78 7.48 -6.56
CA SER A 72 7.61 8.90 -6.23
C SER A 72 7.48 9.13 -4.72
N MET A 73 6.69 8.31 -4.03
CA MET A 73 6.53 8.40 -2.58
C MET A 73 7.82 8.09 -1.82
N LEU A 74 8.57 7.05 -2.23
CA LEU A 74 9.85 6.72 -1.60
C LEU A 74 10.89 7.82 -1.81
N GLU A 75 10.97 8.39 -3.01
CA GLU A 75 11.84 9.52 -3.32
C GLU A 75 11.49 10.77 -2.50
N GLN A 76 10.22 11.11 -2.36
CA GLN A 76 9.75 12.18 -1.48
C GLN A 76 10.12 11.94 -0.02
N GLY A 77 10.00 10.70 0.46
CA GLY A 77 10.40 10.33 1.81
C GLY A 77 11.92 10.46 2.05
N ILE A 78 12.74 10.14 1.05
CA ILE A 78 14.19 10.33 1.09
C ILE A 78 14.52 11.83 1.14
N GLU A 79 13.91 12.63 0.27
CA GLU A 79 14.11 14.09 0.25
C GLU A 79 13.66 14.76 1.55
N ALA A 80 12.59 14.30 2.16
CA ALA A 80 12.11 14.79 3.45
C ALA A 80 12.93 14.28 4.66
N GLY A 81 13.95 13.43 4.44
CA GLY A 81 14.76 12.85 5.51
C GLY A 81 14.06 11.79 6.35
N LEU A 82 12.97 11.20 5.85
CA LEU A 82 12.22 10.14 6.53
C LEU A 82 12.79 8.75 6.23
N PHE A 83 13.35 8.56 5.05
CA PHE A 83 13.98 7.32 4.61
C PHE A 83 15.47 7.51 4.38
N VAL A 84 16.24 6.47 4.62
CA VAL A 84 17.65 6.42 4.26
C VAL A 84 17.81 6.40 2.73
N ASN A 85 19.00 6.76 2.23
CA ASN A 85 19.25 6.85 0.78
C ASN A 85 20.12 5.72 0.22
N ASN A 86 20.40 4.70 1.03
CA ASN A 86 21.35 3.62 0.71
C ASN A 86 20.68 2.26 0.50
N PHE A 87 19.46 2.24 -0.02
CA PHE A 87 18.76 1.01 -0.39
C PHE A 87 18.37 1.00 -1.87
N ASN A 88 18.14 -0.20 -2.41
CA ASN A 88 17.70 -0.36 -3.78
C ASN A 88 16.18 -0.11 -3.86
N ILE A 89 15.78 1.03 -4.43
CA ILE A 89 14.38 1.44 -4.53
C ILE A 89 13.55 0.44 -5.35
N ASP A 90 14.05 -0.02 -6.49
CA ASP A 90 13.30 -0.94 -7.36
C ASP A 90 13.06 -2.30 -6.71
N LEU A 91 14.07 -2.83 -6.01
CA LEU A 91 13.92 -4.07 -5.24
C LEU A 91 12.91 -3.88 -4.11
N SER A 92 12.98 -2.76 -3.40
CA SER A 92 12.06 -2.44 -2.30
C SER A 92 10.60 -2.33 -2.77
N ILE A 93 10.38 -1.70 -3.92
CA ILE A 93 9.05 -1.63 -4.55
C ILE A 93 8.55 -3.03 -4.91
N SER A 94 9.41 -3.87 -5.47
CA SER A 94 9.06 -5.24 -5.82
C SER A 94 8.68 -6.07 -4.59
N VAL A 95 9.45 -5.99 -3.52
CA VAL A 95 9.16 -6.68 -2.25
C VAL A 95 7.83 -6.19 -1.66
N LEU A 96 7.62 -4.89 -1.59
CA LEU A 96 6.39 -4.30 -1.08
C LEU A 96 5.18 -4.75 -1.90
N TYR A 97 5.30 -4.72 -3.23
CA TYR A 97 4.23 -5.15 -4.13
C TYR A 97 3.88 -6.62 -3.95
N TYR A 98 4.86 -7.51 -3.95
CA TYR A 98 4.63 -8.95 -3.77
C TYR A 98 4.04 -9.27 -2.40
N THR A 99 4.53 -8.62 -1.36
CA THR A 99 4.02 -8.81 0.00
C THR A 99 2.57 -8.34 0.13
N ALA A 100 2.27 -7.14 -0.35
CA ALA A 100 0.91 -6.59 -0.34
C ALA A 100 -0.04 -7.45 -1.19
N SER A 101 0.40 -7.89 -2.36
CA SER A 101 -0.38 -8.76 -3.24
C SER A 101 -0.68 -10.11 -2.60
N ALA A 102 0.28 -10.73 -1.93
CA ALA A 102 0.08 -12.00 -1.22
C ALA A 102 -0.99 -11.89 -0.13
N ILE A 103 -0.96 -10.82 0.66
CA ILE A 103 -1.94 -10.57 1.72
C ILE A 103 -3.33 -10.31 1.12
N VAL A 104 -3.41 -9.42 0.14
CA VAL A 104 -4.68 -9.04 -0.50
C VAL A 104 -5.33 -10.22 -1.22
N THR A 105 -4.55 -11.10 -1.84
CA THR A 105 -5.07 -12.28 -2.57
C THR A 105 -5.35 -13.49 -1.68
N ARG A 106 -5.00 -13.46 -0.40
CA ARG A 106 -5.17 -14.54 0.59
C ARG A 106 -4.57 -15.89 0.17
N ARG A 107 -3.58 -15.88 -0.68
CA ARG A 107 -3.00 -17.13 -1.13
C ARG A 107 -2.08 -17.69 -0.07
N GLU A 108 -2.53 -18.75 0.61
CA GLU A 108 -1.74 -19.62 1.49
C GLU A 108 -1.03 -18.88 2.65
N LEU A 109 -1.59 -17.74 3.10
CA LEU A 109 -1.07 -17.05 4.27
C LEU A 109 -1.45 -17.79 5.55
N MET A 110 -0.45 -18.34 6.20
CA MET A 110 -0.58 -18.84 7.55
C MET A 110 -0.39 -17.65 8.52
N LEU A 111 -1.50 -17.07 8.95
CA LEU A 111 -1.46 -16.02 9.96
C LEU A 111 -1.45 -16.62 11.36
N PRO A 112 -0.81 -15.95 12.33
CA PRO A 112 -0.93 -16.33 13.74
C PRO A 112 -2.39 -16.39 14.19
N ASP A 113 -2.68 -17.30 15.12
CA ASP A 113 -4.03 -17.46 15.66
C ASP A 113 -4.58 -16.15 16.22
N GLY A 114 -5.80 -15.80 15.81
CA GLY A 114 -6.50 -14.60 16.25
C GLY A 114 -6.08 -13.31 15.53
N MET A 115 -5.10 -13.35 14.63
CA MET A 115 -4.69 -12.18 13.83
C MET A 115 -5.56 -12.01 12.60
N SER A 116 -6.12 -10.82 12.40
CA SER A 116 -6.84 -10.48 11.17
C SER A 116 -5.87 -10.18 10.02
N GLU A 117 -6.34 -10.31 8.78
CA GLU A 117 -5.56 -9.94 7.60
C GLU A 117 -5.16 -8.46 7.61
N ARG A 118 -6.05 -7.59 8.11
CA ARG A 118 -5.77 -6.17 8.26
C ARG A 118 -4.64 -5.91 9.24
N GLU A 119 -4.63 -6.57 10.38
CA GLU A 119 -3.55 -6.48 11.37
C GLU A 119 -2.22 -6.97 10.81
N ALA A 120 -2.24 -8.12 10.13
CA ALA A 120 -1.05 -8.66 9.46
C ALA A 120 -0.51 -7.70 8.42
N PHE A 121 -1.38 -7.13 7.58
CA PHE A 121 -1.00 -6.17 6.55
C PHE A 121 -0.34 -4.93 7.16
N VAL A 122 -0.96 -4.31 8.17
CA VAL A 122 -0.42 -3.12 8.84
C VAL A 122 0.94 -3.42 9.46
N GLN A 123 1.09 -4.55 10.15
CA GLN A 123 2.36 -4.92 10.78
C GLN A 123 3.47 -5.19 9.77
N ILE A 124 3.20 -5.93 8.70
CA ILE A 124 4.20 -6.26 7.68
C ILE A 124 4.63 -5.00 6.94
N ILE A 125 3.70 -4.15 6.54
CA ILE A 125 4.02 -2.90 5.86
C ILE A 125 4.76 -1.93 6.78
N SER A 126 4.37 -1.84 8.04
CA SER A 126 5.09 -1.03 9.03
C SER A 126 6.53 -1.50 9.23
N ASN A 127 6.75 -2.81 9.30
CA ASN A 127 8.10 -3.38 9.40
C ASN A 127 8.94 -3.09 8.17
N PHE A 128 8.34 -3.14 6.97
CA PHE A 128 9.01 -2.75 5.74
C PHE A 128 9.50 -1.29 5.81
N PHE A 129 8.62 -0.36 6.15
CA PHE A 129 8.98 1.06 6.25
C PHE A 129 9.97 1.34 7.37
N ARG A 130 9.88 0.66 8.51
CA ARG A 130 10.88 0.75 9.58
C ARG A 130 12.27 0.37 9.10
N GLY A 131 12.37 -0.65 8.24
CA GLY A 131 13.64 -1.12 7.68
C GLY A 131 14.38 -0.11 6.81
N ILE A 132 13.69 0.86 6.24
CA ILE A 132 14.26 1.91 5.38
C ILE A 132 14.23 3.31 6.03
N SER A 133 13.73 3.42 7.25
CA SER A 133 13.51 4.71 7.92
C SER A 133 14.75 5.23 8.63
N THR A 134 14.88 6.56 8.64
CA THR A 134 15.72 7.30 9.58
C THR A 134 15.06 7.35 10.96
N ALA A 135 15.73 7.88 11.97
CA ALA A 135 15.13 8.11 13.30
C ALA A 135 13.87 8.97 13.22
N LYS A 136 13.86 10.00 12.37
CA LYS A 136 12.67 10.85 12.11
C LYS A 136 11.54 10.04 11.50
N GLY A 137 11.84 9.19 10.52
CA GLY A 137 10.85 8.31 9.89
C GLY A 137 10.26 7.31 10.88
N LEU A 138 11.08 6.69 11.73
CA LEU A 138 10.62 5.76 12.77
C LEU A 138 9.64 6.43 13.74
N GLN A 139 9.92 7.64 14.17
CA GLN A 139 9.02 8.39 15.04
C GLN A 139 7.66 8.64 14.40
N LEU A 140 7.64 9.03 13.13
CA LEU A 140 6.40 9.26 12.39
C LEU A 140 5.60 7.96 12.16
N ILE A 141 6.26 6.84 11.92
CA ILE A 141 5.60 5.53 11.83
C ILE A 141 4.90 5.21 13.15
N ASP A 142 5.60 5.35 14.28
CA ASP A 142 5.04 5.08 15.60
C ASP A 142 3.85 6.00 15.92
N ASP A 143 3.91 7.26 15.56
CA ASP A 143 2.83 8.23 15.74
C ASP A 143 1.60 7.87 14.87
N ASN A 144 1.82 7.45 13.62
CA ASN A 144 0.75 7.00 12.72
C ASN A 144 0.09 5.71 13.22
N LEU A 145 0.87 4.75 13.71
CA LEU A 145 0.35 3.51 14.28
C LEU A 145 -0.50 3.76 15.53
N LYS A 146 -0.08 4.65 16.41
CA LYS A 146 -0.87 5.05 17.59
C LYS A 146 -2.20 5.67 17.17
N ARG A 147 -2.22 6.52 16.16
CA ARG A 147 -3.46 7.10 15.61
C ARG A 147 -4.37 6.01 15.02
N TYR A 148 -3.81 5.05 14.32
CA TYR A 148 -4.54 3.90 13.79
C TYR A 148 -5.16 3.05 14.89
N GLU A 149 -4.44 2.73 15.96
CA GLU A 149 -4.95 2.00 17.12
C GLU A 149 -6.08 2.76 17.83
N LEU A 150 -5.91 4.06 18.03
CA LEU A 150 -6.94 4.92 18.61
C LEU A 150 -8.21 4.95 17.74
N THR A 151 -8.08 4.99 16.42
CA THR A 151 -9.21 4.94 15.49
C THR A 151 -9.89 3.59 15.50
N LYS A 152 -9.14 2.50 15.67
CA LYS A 152 -9.66 1.12 15.73
C LYS A 152 -10.43 0.83 17.03
N TYR A 153 -9.97 1.38 18.17
CA TYR A 153 -10.51 1.13 19.51
C TYR A 153 -11.26 2.32 20.13
N GLY A 154 -11.20 3.48 19.51
CA GLY A 154 -11.79 4.73 19.98
C GLY A 154 -13.26 4.90 19.56
N LYS A 155 -14.09 3.98 19.97
CA LYS A 155 -15.55 4.16 19.87
C LYS A 155 -16.14 4.60 21.19
#